data_2f484c81ade1133051484439a82a3cc2
#
_entry.id   2f484c81ade1133051484439a82a3cc2
#
_cell.length_a   1.000
_cell.length_b   1.000
_cell.length_c   1.000
_cell.angle_alpha   90.00
_cell.angle_beta   90.00
_cell.angle_gamma   90.00
#
_symmetry.space_group_name_H-M   'P 1'
#
loop_
_entity.id
_entity.type
_entity.pdbx_description
1 polymer ?
#
loop_
_entity_poly.entity_id
_entity_poly.type
_entity_poly.pdbx_seq_one_letter_code
_entity_poly.pdbx_strand_id
1 'polypeptide(L)' 'TEKGYIGVPSELQEYIGKEGLAATILRPSGKVTIGDRQFDAVALHGYIEKGAGIKVVKYENAQLYVIEIK' A
#
# COMPACT_ATOMS: atom_id res chain seq x y z
N THR A 1 8.09 -0.14 -24.25
CA THR A 1 7.96 0.37 -24.30
C THR A 1 7.66 0.80 -24.03
N GLU A 2 7.70 0.88 -23.89
CA GLU A 2 7.47 1.47 -23.77
C GLU A 2 7.22 2.08 -23.54
N LYS A 3 7.18 2.25 -23.40
CA LYS A 3 7.07 2.96 -23.28
C LYS A 3 6.52 3.73 -23.11
N GLY A 4 6.55 3.90 -22.97
CA GLY A 4 6.01 4.90 -22.74
C GLY A 4 4.91 5.19 -22.01
N TYR A 5 4.58 5.06 -21.47
CA TYR A 5 3.67 5.24 -20.83
C TYR A 5 3.40 5.80 -19.86
N ILE A 6 3.18 5.97 -19.61
CA ILE A 6 2.75 6.66 -19.02
C ILE A 6 2.05 6.77 -18.02
N GLY A 7 1.88 7.20 -17.35
CA GLY A 7 1.03 7.50 -16.46
C GLY A 7 0.92 6.74 -15.26
N VAL A 8 0.43 5.63 -15.31
CA VAL A 8 0.28 4.83 -14.11
C VAL A 8 1.62 4.29 -13.71
N PRO A 9 2.06 4.56 -12.48
CA PRO A 9 3.33 4.00 -12.04
C PRO A 9 3.19 2.50 -11.88
N SER A 10 3.56 1.78 -12.89
CA SER A 10 3.49 0.33 -12.81
C SER A 10 4.36 -0.20 -11.69
N GLU A 11 5.33 0.59 -11.26
CA GLU A 11 6.16 0.17 -10.14
C GLU A 11 5.36 -0.06 -8.87
N LEU A 12 4.22 0.61 -8.72
CA LEU A 12 3.39 0.38 -7.54
C LEU A 12 2.75 -1.00 -7.56
N GLN A 13 2.54 -1.54 -8.74
CA GLN A 13 2.01 -2.90 -8.82
C GLN A 13 3.04 -3.92 -8.35
N GLU A 14 4.31 -3.57 -8.40
CA GLU A 14 5.34 -4.46 -7.92
C GLU A 14 5.30 -4.61 -6.40
N TYR A 15 4.61 -3.71 -5.72
CA TYR A 15 4.50 -3.81 -4.28
C TYR A 15 3.42 -4.77 -3.83
N ILE A 16 2.60 -5.27 -4.74
CA ILE A 16 1.61 -6.27 -4.38
C ILE A 16 2.35 -7.49 -3.86
N GLY A 17 1.99 -7.93 -2.66
CA GLY A 17 2.66 -9.02 -1.98
C GLY A 17 3.75 -8.58 -1.04
N LYS A 18 4.15 -7.32 -1.09
CA LYS A 18 5.16 -6.81 -0.18
C LYS A 18 4.55 -6.51 1.18
N GLU A 19 5.39 -6.59 2.19
CA GLU A 19 4.97 -6.34 3.56
C GLU A 19 5.63 -5.09 4.08
N GLY A 20 4.97 -4.44 5.01
CA GLY A 20 5.50 -3.25 5.64
C GLY A 20 4.78 -2.97 6.92
N LEU A 21 4.76 -1.71 7.31
CA LEU A 21 4.16 -1.28 8.56
C LEU A 21 3.21 -0.12 8.29
N ALA A 22 2.16 -0.04 9.08
CA ALA A 22 1.27 1.11 9.03
C ALA A 22 1.99 2.30 9.66
N ALA A 23 2.29 3.30 8.85
CA ALA A 23 2.95 4.50 9.34
C ALA A 23 1.99 5.38 10.13
N THR A 24 0.72 5.33 9.78
CA THR A 24 -0.35 5.99 10.53
C THR A 24 -1.46 4.98 10.71
N ILE A 25 -2.44 5.36 11.52
CA ILE A 25 -3.64 4.54 11.59
C ILE A 25 -4.35 4.58 10.25
N LEU A 26 -4.92 3.47 9.85
CA LEU A 26 -5.69 3.36 8.59
C LEU A 26 -7.16 3.19 8.94
N ARG A 27 -7.99 4.19 8.57
CA ARG A 27 -9.43 4.17 8.89
C ARG A 27 -10.26 4.71 7.74
N PRO A 28 -10.38 4.04 6.67
CA PRO A 28 -9.52 3.01 6.15
C PRO A 28 -8.28 3.55 5.46
N SER A 29 -8.17 4.83 5.22
CA SER A 29 -7.03 5.36 4.48
C SER A 29 -5.99 5.92 5.43
N GLY A 30 -4.75 5.89 4.99
CA GLY A 30 -3.63 6.40 5.76
C GLY A 30 -2.36 6.14 5.00
N LYS A 31 -1.27 6.01 5.73
CA LYS A 31 0.03 5.80 5.11
C LYS A 31 0.68 4.55 5.65
N VAL A 32 1.42 3.90 4.77
CA VAL A 32 2.19 2.72 5.14
C VAL A 32 3.65 2.94 4.74
N THR A 33 4.54 2.25 5.43
CA THR A 33 5.95 2.26 5.12
C THR A 33 6.32 0.88 4.59
N ILE A 34 6.90 0.85 3.42
CA ILE A 34 7.40 -0.39 2.83
C ILE A 34 8.85 -0.15 2.49
N GLY A 35 9.73 -0.91 3.14
CA GLY A 35 11.15 -0.65 3.02
C GLY A 35 11.46 0.70 3.64
N ASP A 36 12.01 1.61 2.86
CA ASP A 36 12.32 2.95 3.34
C ASP A 36 11.44 4.02 2.69
N ARG A 37 10.30 3.61 2.12
CA ARG A 37 9.42 4.54 1.43
C ARG A 37 8.03 4.49 2.04
N GLN A 38 7.32 5.61 1.94
CA GLN A 38 5.95 5.70 2.41
C GLN A 38 5.01 5.83 1.24
N PHE A 39 3.83 5.24 1.39
CA PHE A 39 2.80 5.26 0.37
C PHE A 39 1.45 5.49 1.01
N ASP A 40 0.55 6.11 0.25
CA ASP A 40 -0.85 6.14 0.65
C ASP A 40 -1.45 4.76 0.46
N ALA A 41 -2.23 4.33 1.43
CA ALA A 41 -2.83 3.01 1.38
C ALA A 41 -4.19 3.03 2.05
N VAL A 42 -4.98 2.03 1.71
CA VAL A 42 -6.31 1.86 2.26
C VAL A 42 -6.38 0.47 2.88
N ALA A 43 -6.90 0.42 4.11
CA ALA A 43 -7.10 -0.86 4.77
C ALA A 43 -8.29 -1.56 4.13
N LEU A 44 -8.04 -2.72 3.55
CA LEU A 44 -9.08 -3.44 2.83
C LEU A 44 -10.22 -3.84 3.75
N HIS A 45 -9.91 -4.10 5.01
CA HIS A 45 -10.91 -4.51 5.99
C HIS A 45 -11.23 -3.40 6.98
N GLY A 46 -10.95 -2.18 6.62
CA GLY A 46 -11.50 -1.02 7.29
C GLY A 46 -10.65 -0.36 8.34
N TYR A 47 -9.80 -1.07 9.03
CA TYR A 47 -9.09 -0.47 10.16
C TYR A 47 -7.80 -1.21 10.46
N ILE A 48 -6.72 -0.46 10.56
CA ILE A 48 -5.42 -1.02 10.94
C ILE A 48 -4.73 0.02 11.81
N GLU A 49 -4.20 -0.41 12.93
CA GLU A 49 -3.55 0.51 13.85
C GLU A 49 -2.16 0.87 13.39
N LYS A 50 -1.72 2.05 13.80
CA LYS A 50 -0.37 2.50 13.53
C LYS A 50 0.62 1.49 14.09
N GLY A 51 1.63 1.17 13.28
CA GLY A 51 2.68 0.25 13.69
C GLY A 51 2.37 -1.20 13.41
N ALA A 52 1.14 -1.52 12.99
CA ALA A 52 0.79 -2.89 12.67
C ALA A 52 1.47 -3.31 11.38
N GLY A 53 1.81 -4.59 11.27
CA GLY A 53 2.33 -5.13 10.04
C GLY A 53 1.24 -5.18 8.99
N ILE A 54 1.58 -4.86 7.77
CA ILE A 54 0.62 -4.86 6.68
C ILE A 54 1.22 -5.59 5.48
N LYS A 55 0.33 -6.04 4.61
CA LYS A 55 0.71 -6.63 3.35
C LYS A 55 -0.13 -6.02 2.25
N VAL A 56 0.53 -5.63 1.17
CA VAL A 56 -0.15 -5.07 0.01
C VAL A 56 -0.77 -6.21 -0.77
N VAL A 57 -2.08 -6.15 -0.98
CA VAL A 57 -2.78 -7.22 -1.67
C VAL A 57 -3.37 -6.76 -3.00
N LYS A 58 -3.42 -5.45 -3.23
CA LYS A 58 -4.09 -4.94 -4.41
C LYS A 58 -3.64 -3.52 -4.69
N TYR A 59 -3.63 -3.16 -5.95
CA TYR A 59 -3.38 -1.78 -6.35
C TYR A 59 -4.45 -1.39 -7.35
N GLU A 60 -5.20 -0.34 -7.02
CA GLU A 60 -6.33 0.05 -7.84
C GLU A 60 -6.59 1.54 -7.63
N ASN A 61 -6.90 2.24 -8.71
CA ASN A 61 -7.22 3.67 -8.63
C ASN A 61 -6.12 4.48 -7.97
N ALA A 62 -4.88 4.14 -8.29
CA ALA A 62 -3.71 4.83 -7.77
C ALA A 62 -3.56 4.69 -6.26
N GLN A 63 -4.15 3.66 -5.68
CA GLN A 63 -4.05 3.41 -4.24
C GLN A 63 -3.65 1.97 -3.99
N LEU A 64 -2.85 1.79 -2.94
CA LEU A 64 -2.51 0.46 -2.46
C LEU A 64 -3.57 0.03 -1.45
N TYR A 65 -3.98 -1.21 -1.55
CA TYR A 65 -4.90 -1.80 -0.58
C TYR A 65 -4.13 -2.82 0.22
N VAL A 66 -4.23 -2.72 1.53
CA VAL A 66 -3.43 -3.55 2.43
C VAL A 66 -4.31 -4.24 3.44
N ILE A 67 -3.80 -5.33 3.97
CA ILE A 67 -4.42 -6.02 5.08
C ILE A 67 -3.42 -6.07 6.22
N GLU A 68 -3.95 -6.25 7.42
CA GLU A 68 -3.09 -6.42 8.58
C GLU A 68 -2.59 -7.85 8.62
N ILE A 69 -1.31 -8.02 8.89
CA ILE A 69 -0.73 -9.35 9.07
C ILE A 69 -0.30 -9.50 10.52
N LYS A 70 -0.34 -10.72 10.99
CA LYS A 70 0.00 -10.99 12.38
C LYS A 70 1.21 -11.89 12.52
#